data_63997a9ffa3cf2a3cf676d62679c5099
#
_entry.id   63997a9ffa3cf2a3cf676d62679c5099
#
_cell.length_a   1.000
_cell.length_b   1.000
_cell.length_c   1.000
_cell.angle_alpha   90.00
_cell.angle_beta   90.00
_cell.angle_gamma   90.00
#
_symmetry.space_group_name_H-M   'P 1'
#
loop_
_entity.id
_entity.type
_entity.pdbx_description
1 polymer ?
#
loop_
_entity_poly.entity_id
_entity_poly.type
_entity_poly.pdbx_seq_one_letter_code
_entity_poly.pdbx_strand_id
1 'polypeptide(L)'
;MNPGVPSFNSIHRQEESSMFARHRSSLFILLAHPALILFVNASASAADESVIGVGHRRQLFVDGSLIERTDDVRRVLHHPTRREIALQSEHRWEKYGVSYMVTFRDGDRFRAWYRVDAALLGKTPRRAMTAYAESDDGIHWRKPKLGIIEFEGSKENNLVWDGRGANMAPFRDDNPQAKPDERYKAIVRARDVYALVSPDGLHWKSAEKNPIFTDRPFDSHNIAFWDPQEKQYVAYTRGVRRDGKLGRGMQSRFKGGVRWVRRATSKDFRNWTTLEPIRTGDAPREEFYTNATIRYQRAPDYLLMFPSRFATAREPKPGWEFGKGVNDIAFLSSRDGIHFDRTFLEAFIRPGLDQGNWHERSLYMERGILQTSPTELSLFCMQNWRLPTVQIRRYTIRPDGFVSVQAGYRGGELLTKPLRFSGRRLFLNYSTSAIGSFQVEIQDRDGKPLAGFALADCPEIYGDRIDAAVRWNAGDDVSSLAGKAVRIRFVMSDADLFAFRFGQ
;
A
#
# COMPACT_ATOMS: atom_id res chain seq x y z
N MET A 1 15.00 22.78 -53.78
CA MET A 1 16.43 23.07 -53.92
C MET A 1 17.15 22.67 -52.67
N ASN A 2 17.81 21.55 -52.69
CA ASN A 2 18.93 21.14 -51.83
C ASN A 2 20.19 21.73 -52.44
N PRO A 3 21.35 21.92 -51.81
CA PRO A 3 22.15 20.94 -51.06
C PRO A 3 22.86 21.55 -49.83
N GLY A 4 23.62 20.91 -49.00
CA GLY A 4 24.44 19.76 -49.09
C GLY A 4 25.16 19.48 -47.75
N VAL A 5 25.46 18.24 -47.52
CA VAL A 5 26.39 17.68 -46.53
C VAL A 5 27.82 17.82 -47.09
N PRO A 6 28.88 17.85 -46.24
CA PRO A 6 29.84 16.78 -46.26
C PRO A 6 30.35 16.38 -44.85
N SER A 7 30.58 15.25 -44.64
CA SER A 7 31.31 14.05 -44.28
C SER A 7 32.86 14.16 -44.26
N PHE A 8 33.45 13.19 -43.46
CA PHE A 8 34.82 12.62 -43.44
C PHE A 8 35.89 13.37 -42.63
N ASN A 9 36.82 12.80 -41.92
CA ASN A 9 37.41 11.45 -41.76
C ASN A 9 38.29 11.48 -40.49
N SER A 10 38.32 10.49 -39.67
CA SER A 10 39.22 9.33 -39.46
C SER A 10 40.73 9.61 -39.36
N ILE A 11 41.40 8.84 -38.48
CA ILE A 11 42.64 8.10 -38.60
C ILE A 11 43.65 8.26 -37.44
N HIS A 12 44.04 7.08 -36.93
CA HIS A 12 45.30 6.53 -36.43
C HIS A 12 45.77 6.86 -34.99
N ARG A 13 45.89 5.82 -34.17
CA ARG A 13 46.92 4.72 -34.00
C ARG A 13 48.31 5.20 -33.55
N GLN A 14 48.78 4.67 -32.51
CA GLN A 14 49.91 3.72 -32.21
C GLN A 14 50.46 4.00 -30.81
N GLU A 15 50.53 3.05 -29.97
CA GLU A 15 51.47 1.96 -29.73
C GLU A 15 52.75 2.33 -28.92
N GLU A 16 53.03 1.41 -28.01
CA GLU A 16 54.33 0.93 -27.49
C GLU A 16 55.03 1.81 -26.42
N SER A 17 55.75 1.29 -25.49
CA SER A 17 56.19 -0.03 -25.02
C SER A 17 57.00 0.13 -23.74
N SER A 18 56.95 -0.88 -22.90
CA SER A 18 58.03 -1.57 -22.14
C SER A 18 59.12 -0.78 -21.40
N MET A 19 59.48 -1.17 -20.21
CA MET A 19 60.61 -2.03 -19.88
C MET A 19 60.99 -2.03 -18.38
N PHE A 20 61.15 -3.22 -17.81
CA PHE A 20 62.15 -3.73 -16.88
C PHE A 20 62.73 -2.83 -15.74
N ALA A 21 62.82 -3.27 -14.50
CA ALA A 21 63.70 -4.33 -14.00
C ALA A 21 63.74 -4.48 -12.46
N ARG A 22 63.78 -5.75 -12.04
CA ARG A 22 64.70 -6.40 -11.10
C ARG A 22 64.70 -6.15 -9.59
N HIS A 23 64.38 -7.24 -8.93
CA HIS A 23 65.05 -7.98 -7.85
C HIS A 23 65.44 -7.28 -6.55
N ARG A 24 64.87 -7.83 -5.46
CA ARG A 24 65.70 -8.45 -4.39
C ARG A 24 64.91 -9.40 -3.52
N SER A 25 65.33 -10.64 -3.49
CA SER A 25 64.88 -11.73 -2.64
C SER A 25 65.34 -11.47 -1.18
N SER A 26 64.47 -11.75 -0.23
CA SER A 26 64.86 -12.05 1.15
C SER A 26 64.04 -13.20 1.66
N LEU A 27 64.77 -14.28 1.91
CA LEU A 27 64.33 -15.58 2.41
C LEU A 27 64.04 -15.43 3.93
N PHE A 28 62.78 -15.70 4.35
CA PHE A 28 62.47 -16.01 5.73
C PHE A 28 61.83 -17.38 5.82
N ILE A 29 62.53 -18.29 6.44
CA ILE A 29 62.03 -19.60 6.84
C ILE A 29 61.13 -19.40 8.06
N LEU A 30 59.87 -19.82 7.97
CA LEU A 30 59.01 -19.98 9.12
C LEU A 30 58.42 -21.36 9.16
N LEU A 31 58.65 -22.02 10.27
CA LEU A 31 58.21 -23.35 10.67
C LEU A 31 56.70 -23.54 10.55
N ALA A 32 56.29 -24.56 9.84
CA ALA A 32 54.92 -25.01 9.74
C ALA A 32 54.52 -25.82 10.98
N HIS A 33 53.49 -25.34 11.70
CA HIS A 33 52.68 -26.19 12.58
C HIS A 33 51.39 -26.57 11.86
N PRO A 34 50.96 -27.80 11.83
CA PRO A 34 49.67 -28.19 11.23
C PRO A 34 48.54 -27.83 12.22
N ALA A 35 47.85 -26.74 11.99
CA ALA A 35 46.55 -26.50 12.60
C ALA A 35 45.50 -27.32 11.85
N LEU A 36 44.99 -28.37 12.50
CA LEU A 36 43.84 -29.15 12.07
C LEU A 36 42.58 -28.27 12.10
N ILE A 37 42.23 -27.63 10.99
CA ILE A 37 40.99 -26.92 10.84
C ILE A 37 39.89 -27.93 10.57
N LEU A 38 39.05 -28.17 11.60
CA LEU A 38 37.76 -28.82 11.45
C LEU A 38 36.87 -27.96 10.51
N PHE A 39 36.71 -28.37 9.28
CA PHE A 39 35.63 -27.91 8.41
C PHE A 39 34.31 -28.50 8.96
N VAL A 40 33.66 -27.76 9.88
CA VAL A 40 32.27 -28.01 10.18
C VAL A 40 31.43 -27.51 8.99
N ASN A 41 30.73 -28.45 8.38
CA ASN A 41 29.87 -28.22 7.21
C ASN A 41 28.93 -27.06 7.42
N ALA A 42 29.19 -25.91 6.80
CA ALA A 42 28.31 -24.77 6.67
C ALA A 42 27.27 -24.95 5.52
N SER A 43 27.10 -26.20 5.01
CA SER A 43 26.22 -26.46 3.86
C SER A 43 24.73 -26.55 4.21
N ALA A 44 24.34 -26.55 5.51
CA ALA A 44 22.93 -26.64 5.91
C ALA A 44 22.20 -25.28 5.93
N SER A 45 22.92 -24.15 5.98
CA SER A 45 22.31 -22.82 6.15
C SER A 45 21.83 -22.18 4.84
N ALA A 46 22.55 -22.35 3.75
CA ALA A 46 22.18 -21.71 2.47
C ALA A 46 20.94 -22.33 1.80
N ALA A 47 20.63 -23.58 2.10
CA ALA A 47 19.45 -24.28 1.56
C ALA A 47 18.13 -23.88 2.26
N ASP A 48 18.18 -23.38 3.49
CA ASP A 48 17.00 -23.01 4.28
C ASP A 48 16.57 -21.55 4.05
N GLU A 49 17.45 -20.67 3.60
CA GLU A 49 17.15 -19.27 3.24
C GLU A 49 16.20 -19.12 2.05
N SER A 50 16.02 -20.16 1.23
CA SER A 50 15.12 -20.14 0.06
C SER A 50 13.66 -20.49 0.39
N VAL A 51 13.35 -20.95 1.61
CA VAL A 51 12.00 -21.39 2.01
C VAL A 51 11.23 -20.26 2.68
N ILE A 52 10.08 -19.89 2.11
CA ILE A 52 9.27 -18.80 2.61
C ILE A 52 8.39 -19.28 3.77
N GLY A 53 8.57 -18.72 4.96
CA GLY A 53 7.76 -19.02 6.14
C GLY A 53 6.41 -18.29 6.08
N VAL A 54 5.35 -18.97 5.68
CA VAL A 54 4.00 -18.40 5.60
C VAL A 54 3.19 -18.65 6.89
N GLY A 55 3.54 -19.66 7.70
CA GLY A 55 2.79 -20.03 8.90
C GLY A 55 1.32 -20.30 8.58
N HIS A 56 0.42 -19.65 9.32
CA HIS A 56 -1.03 -19.67 9.08
C HIS A 56 -1.55 -18.39 8.44
N ARG A 57 -0.63 -17.46 8.06
CA ARG A 57 -1.00 -16.16 7.51
C ARG A 57 -1.50 -16.27 6.08
N ARG A 58 -2.49 -15.46 5.76
CA ARG A 58 -3.02 -15.31 4.40
C ARG A 58 -1.96 -14.74 3.47
N GLN A 59 -1.83 -15.36 2.32
CA GLN A 59 -0.91 -14.96 1.26
C GLN A 59 -1.68 -14.41 0.07
N LEU A 60 -1.24 -13.24 -0.41
CA LEU A 60 -1.79 -12.55 -1.56
C LEU A 60 -0.81 -12.61 -2.75
N PHE A 61 -1.34 -12.39 -3.94
CA PHE A 61 -0.54 -12.31 -5.17
C PHE A 61 -0.28 -10.86 -5.63
N VAL A 62 -0.37 -9.90 -4.70
CA VAL A 62 -0.13 -8.47 -4.96
C VAL A 62 1.32 -8.16 -5.33
N ASP A 63 2.24 -9.07 -5.02
CA ASP A 63 3.62 -9.10 -5.48
C ASP A 63 3.97 -10.50 -6.05
N GLY A 64 5.12 -10.63 -6.69
CA GLY A 64 5.59 -11.90 -7.27
C GLY A 64 6.40 -12.77 -6.32
N SER A 65 6.51 -12.42 -5.03
CA SER A 65 7.46 -13.06 -4.10
C SER A 65 7.21 -14.55 -3.87
N LEU A 66 5.96 -14.99 -3.94
CA LEU A 66 5.55 -16.38 -3.74
C LEU A 66 5.66 -17.24 -4.99
N ILE A 67 5.76 -16.64 -6.16
CA ILE A 67 5.66 -17.31 -7.46
C ILE A 67 7.03 -17.81 -7.89
N GLU A 68 7.11 -19.09 -8.17
CA GLU A 68 8.28 -19.71 -8.81
C GLU A 68 8.14 -19.72 -10.33
N ARG A 69 7.00 -20.22 -10.81
CA ARG A 69 6.71 -20.38 -12.24
C ARG A 69 5.22 -20.16 -12.53
N THR A 70 4.94 -19.57 -13.66
CA THR A 70 3.61 -19.49 -14.25
C THR A 70 3.64 -20.06 -15.66
N ASP A 71 2.55 -20.72 -16.07
CA ASP A 71 2.35 -21.23 -17.39
C ASP A 71 0.89 -20.91 -17.80
N ASP A 72 0.70 -20.09 -18.84
CA ASP A 72 -0.59 -19.58 -19.33
C ASP A 72 -1.48 -18.93 -18.27
N VAL A 73 -0.90 -18.44 -17.17
CA VAL A 73 -1.58 -17.60 -16.16
C VAL A 73 -0.83 -16.28 -15.97
N ARG A 74 -1.58 -15.26 -15.52
CA ARG A 74 -1.03 -13.91 -15.27
C ARG A 74 -1.61 -13.31 -14.00
N ARG A 75 -0.86 -12.42 -13.36
CA ARG A 75 -1.40 -11.56 -12.32
C ARG A 75 -2.24 -10.45 -12.93
N VAL A 76 -3.43 -10.20 -12.37
CA VAL A 76 -4.39 -9.19 -12.84
C VAL A 76 -4.79 -8.28 -11.70
N LEU A 77 -4.68 -6.97 -11.89
CA LEU A 77 -5.20 -5.96 -10.96
C LEU A 77 -6.71 -5.81 -11.17
N HIS A 78 -7.48 -5.98 -10.09
CA HIS A 78 -8.92 -5.77 -10.10
C HIS A 78 -9.29 -4.36 -9.70
N HIS A 79 -10.27 -3.78 -10.39
CA HIS A 79 -10.76 -2.44 -10.14
C HIS A 79 -11.96 -2.48 -9.20
N PRO A 80 -12.01 -1.63 -8.16
CA PRO A 80 -13.16 -1.60 -7.28
C PRO A 80 -14.39 -1.02 -8.00
N THR A 81 -15.54 -1.54 -7.64
CA THR A 81 -16.83 -1.12 -8.18
C THR A 81 -17.31 0.16 -7.51
N ARG A 82 -17.66 1.18 -8.29
CA ARG A 82 -18.23 2.45 -7.81
C ARG A 82 -19.61 2.19 -7.18
N ARG A 83 -19.82 2.79 -6.00
CA ARG A 83 -21.06 2.70 -5.21
C ARG A 83 -21.64 4.09 -4.92
N GLU A 84 -22.48 4.19 -3.91
CA GLU A 84 -23.16 5.42 -3.46
C GLU A 84 -22.17 6.46 -2.91
N ILE A 85 -22.68 7.68 -2.72
CA ILE A 85 -21.98 8.76 -2.01
C ILE A 85 -22.05 8.46 -0.51
N ALA A 86 -20.90 8.38 0.15
CA ALA A 86 -20.79 8.16 1.59
C ALA A 86 -20.92 9.46 2.38
N LEU A 87 -20.22 10.52 1.94
CA LEU A 87 -20.28 11.84 2.55
C LEU A 87 -20.30 12.91 1.46
N GLN A 88 -21.08 13.96 1.66
CA GLN A 88 -21.11 15.14 0.81
C GLN A 88 -21.21 16.42 1.69
N SER A 89 -21.02 17.56 1.07
CA SER A 89 -21.19 18.85 1.74
C SER A 89 -22.67 19.11 2.03
N GLU A 90 -23.04 19.21 3.30
CA GLU A 90 -24.42 19.43 3.79
C GLU A 90 -24.51 20.61 4.75
N HIS A 91 -23.39 21.00 5.34
CA HIS A 91 -23.34 22.02 6.41
C HIS A 91 -22.50 23.22 6.01
N ARG A 92 -22.73 24.36 6.70
CA ARG A 92 -22.01 25.61 6.43
C ARG A 92 -20.48 25.48 6.55
N TRP A 93 -20.00 24.70 7.50
CA TRP A 93 -18.56 24.44 7.69
C TRP A 93 -17.96 23.49 6.64
N GLU A 94 -18.78 22.82 5.84
CA GLU A 94 -18.38 21.94 4.74
C GLU A 94 -18.46 22.60 3.36
N LYS A 95 -18.88 23.87 3.30
CA LYS A 95 -19.30 24.56 2.07
C LYS A 95 -18.32 24.46 0.91
N TYR A 96 -17.02 24.39 1.18
CA TYR A 96 -15.99 24.41 0.15
C TYR A 96 -15.16 23.12 0.09
N GLY A 97 -15.55 22.09 0.82
CA GLY A 97 -14.93 20.79 0.67
C GLY A 97 -15.15 19.81 1.83
N VAL A 98 -15.23 18.55 1.43
CA VAL A 98 -15.06 17.35 2.26
C VAL A 98 -13.92 16.54 1.65
N SER A 99 -12.88 16.21 2.42
CA SER A 99 -11.69 15.54 1.88
C SER A 99 -10.81 14.96 2.98
N TYR A 100 -9.81 14.19 2.58
CA TYR A 100 -8.81 13.62 3.48
C TYR A 100 -9.42 12.83 4.64
N MET A 101 -10.41 12.01 4.30
CA MET A 101 -11.07 11.16 5.29
C MET A 101 -10.12 10.05 5.75
N VAL A 102 -10.17 9.78 7.03
CA VAL A 102 -9.62 8.57 7.62
C VAL A 102 -10.75 7.81 8.29
N THR A 103 -10.86 6.52 8.02
CA THR A 103 -11.91 5.69 8.61
C THR A 103 -11.37 4.34 9.06
N PHE A 104 -11.92 3.82 10.16
CA PHE A 104 -11.65 2.48 10.67
C PHE A 104 -12.79 2.01 11.56
N ARG A 105 -12.84 0.70 11.82
CA ARG A 105 -13.76 0.11 12.78
C ARG A 105 -13.18 0.27 14.19
N ASP A 106 -14.00 0.73 15.13
CA ASP A 106 -13.66 0.91 16.52
C ASP A 106 -14.75 0.31 17.41
N GLY A 107 -14.49 -0.89 17.91
CA GLY A 107 -15.52 -1.71 18.55
C GLY A 107 -16.64 -2.08 17.56
N ASP A 108 -17.88 -1.71 17.92
CA ASP A 108 -19.06 -2.03 17.13
C ASP A 108 -19.40 -0.96 16.08
N ARG A 109 -18.63 0.14 16.04
CA ARG A 109 -18.88 1.26 15.14
C ARG A 109 -17.77 1.47 14.14
N PHE A 110 -18.12 2.04 13.01
CA PHE A 110 -17.19 2.63 12.06
C PHE A 110 -17.13 4.13 12.34
N ARG A 111 -15.91 4.66 12.41
CA ARG A 111 -15.64 6.07 12.71
C ARG A 111 -14.88 6.69 11.55
N ALA A 112 -15.20 7.95 11.25
CA ALA A 112 -14.56 8.73 10.20
C ALA A 112 -14.21 10.13 10.69
N TRP A 113 -13.04 10.61 10.32
CA TRP A 113 -12.61 12.00 10.48
C TRP A 113 -12.27 12.52 9.10
N TYR A 114 -12.72 13.71 8.77
CA TYR A 114 -12.51 14.31 7.47
C TYR A 114 -12.28 15.80 7.58
N ARG A 115 -11.49 16.31 6.65
CA ARG A 115 -11.28 17.75 6.53
C ARG A 115 -12.50 18.41 5.95
N VAL A 116 -12.84 19.58 6.50
CA VAL A 116 -13.84 20.50 5.99
C VAL A 116 -13.23 21.88 5.76
N ASP A 117 -13.69 22.57 4.74
CA ASP A 117 -13.27 23.92 4.40
C ASP A 117 -14.50 24.85 4.40
N ALA A 118 -14.55 25.79 5.37
CA ALA A 118 -15.63 26.78 5.50
C ALA A 118 -15.42 28.00 4.59
N ALA A 119 -14.22 28.20 4.03
CA ALA A 119 -13.88 29.32 3.15
C ALA A 119 -13.15 28.84 1.88
N LEU A 120 -13.33 29.57 0.77
CA LEU A 120 -12.66 29.30 -0.50
C LEU A 120 -11.14 29.39 -0.37
N LEU A 121 -10.43 28.54 -1.12
CA LEU A 121 -8.98 28.65 -1.33
C LEU A 121 -8.60 30.06 -1.82
N GLY A 122 -7.70 30.72 -1.10
CA GLY A 122 -7.20 32.04 -1.45
C GLY A 122 -7.96 33.24 -0.84
N LYS A 123 -9.13 33.00 -0.21
CA LYS A 123 -9.80 34.03 0.61
C LYS A 123 -9.44 33.86 2.07
N THR A 124 -9.02 34.92 2.73
CA THR A 124 -8.64 34.95 4.16
C THR A 124 -9.83 35.31 5.05
N PRO A 125 -9.90 34.74 6.27
CA PRO A 125 -9.08 33.62 6.75
C PRO A 125 -9.63 32.28 6.29
N ARG A 126 -8.81 31.48 5.62
CA ARG A 126 -9.14 30.08 5.32
C ARG A 126 -9.17 29.28 6.62
N ARG A 127 -10.34 28.82 7.02
CA ARG A 127 -10.51 27.97 8.20
C ARG A 127 -10.73 26.54 7.75
N ALA A 128 -9.65 25.76 7.67
CA ALA A 128 -9.71 24.31 7.50
C ALA A 128 -9.84 23.65 8.88
N MET A 129 -10.87 22.84 9.06
CA MET A 129 -11.18 22.16 10.31
C MET A 129 -11.28 20.65 10.07
N THR A 130 -11.41 19.86 11.14
CA THR A 130 -11.70 18.43 11.06
C THR A 130 -13.08 18.16 11.63
N ALA A 131 -13.90 17.50 10.86
CA ALA A 131 -15.22 17.01 11.25
C ALA A 131 -15.19 15.50 11.48
N TYR A 132 -16.22 15.00 12.16
CA TYR A 132 -16.40 13.61 12.52
C TYR A 132 -17.70 13.07 11.95
N ALA A 133 -17.68 11.79 11.55
CA ALA A 133 -18.87 11.03 11.22
C ALA A 133 -18.73 9.60 11.79
N GLU A 134 -19.85 8.93 11.97
CA GLU A 134 -19.90 7.55 12.43
C GLU A 134 -20.94 6.75 11.68
N SER A 135 -20.78 5.42 11.68
CA SER A 135 -21.69 4.50 11.02
C SER A 135 -21.75 3.18 11.78
N ASP A 136 -22.89 2.50 11.73
CA ASP A 136 -23.08 1.17 12.31
C ASP A 136 -22.75 0.06 11.29
N ASP A 137 -22.81 0.37 9.99
CA ASP A 137 -22.61 -0.59 8.89
C ASP A 137 -21.40 -0.28 7.99
N GLY A 138 -20.76 0.90 8.17
CA GLY A 138 -19.67 1.40 7.33
C GLY A 138 -20.11 1.88 5.94
N ILE A 139 -21.42 1.99 5.71
CA ILE A 139 -22.07 2.41 4.45
C ILE A 139 -22.81 3.72 4.64
N HIS A 140 -23.70 3.77 5.64
CA HIS A 140 -24.54 4.92 5.95
C HIS A 140 -23.92 5.72 7.10
N TRP A 141 -23.51 6.95 6.81
CA TRP A 141 -22.76 7.78 7.75
C TRP A 141 -23.64 8.87 8.37
N ARG A 142 -23.53 9.04 9.69
CA ARG A 142 -24.18 10.09 10.47
C ARG A 142 -23.16 11.14 10.89
N LYS A 143 -23.57 12.39 10.93
CA LYS A 143 -22.80 13.55 11.41
C LYS A 143 -23.41 14.03 12.73
N PRO A 144 -22.99 13.51 13.90
CA PRO A 144 -23.59 13.81 15.19
C PRO A 144 -23.28 15.24 15.62
N LYS A 145 -24.20 15.89 16.35
CA LYS A 145 -23.96 17.14 17.05
C LYS A 145 -23.15 16.87 18.31
N LEU A 146 -21.86 17.22 18.30
CA LEU A 146 -20.91 16.89 19.36
C LEU A 146 -20.80 17.95 20.46
N GLY A 147 -21.09 19.22 20.17
CA GLY A 147 -21.00 20.30 21.15
C GLY A 147 -19.57 20.73 21.53
N ILE A 148 -18.56 20.29 20.79
CA ILE A 148 -17.13 20.46 21.13
C ILE A 148 -16.61 21.82 20.64
N ILE A 149 -16.76 22.11 19.35
CA ILE A 149 -16.22 23.31 18.71
C ILE A 149 -17.34 24.30 18.42
N GLU A 150 -17.10 25.57 18.74
CA GLU A 150 -18.01 26.64 18.33
C GLU A 150 -17.71 27.10 16.90
N PHE A 151 -18.73 27.15 16.05
CA PHE A 151 -18.65 27.67 14.71
C PHE A 151 -19.79 28.66 14.46
N GLU A 152 -19.44 29.93 14.21
CA GLU A 152 -20.40 31.02 13.94
C GLU A 152 -21.53 31.13 14.99
N GLY A 153 -21.15 31.08 16.28
CA GLY A 153 -22.05 31.22 17.41
C GLY A 153 -22.84 29.96 17.79
N SER A 154 -22.56 28.81 17.19
CA SER A 154 -23.24 27.56 17.49
C SER A 154 -22.28 26.41 17.71
N LYS A 155 -22.59 25.54 18.67
CA LYS A 155 -21.92 24.24 18.89
C LYS A 155 -22.70 23.06 18.32
N GLU A 156 -23.81 23.31 17.62
CA GLU A 156 -24.62 22.27 16.99
C GLU A 156 -23.96 21.74 15.70
N ASN A 157 -22.80 21.16 15.84
CA ASN A 157 -21.96 20.65 14.72
C ASN A 157 -21.19 19.39 15.11
N ASN A 158 -20.56 18.77 14.11
CA ASN A 158 -19.72 17.58 14.25
C ASN A 158 -18.21 17.88 14.17
N LEU A 159 -17.80 19.11 14.48
CA LEU A 159 -16.40 19.50 14.45
C LEU A 159 -15.66 18.99 15.69
N VAL A 160 -14.44 18.46 15.48
CA VAL A 160 -13.58 17.92 16.54
C VAL A 160 -12.22 18.61 16.64
N TRP A 161 -11.83 19.38 15.63
CA TRP A 161 -10.57 20.13 15.63
C TRP A 161 -10.62 21.36 14.73
N ASP A 162 -10.28 22.50 15.28
CA ASP A 162 -10.15 23.79 14.58
C ASP A 162 -8.81 24.50 14.86
N GLY A 163 -7.91 23.79 15.58
CA GLY A 163 -6.60 24.30 15.96
C GLY A 163 -5.60 24.32 14.81
N ARG A 164 -4.32 24.39 15.16
CA ARG A 164 -3.25 24.44 14.18
C ARG A 164 -3.25 23.20 13.27
N GLY A 165 -3.23 23.43 11.95
CA GLY A 165 -3.06 22.40 10.95
C GLY A 165 -4.36 21.97 10.27
N ALA A 166 -4.18 21.20 9.21
CA ALA A 166 -5.24 20.62 8.41
C ALA A 166 -4.84 19.21 7.98
N ASN A 167 -5.76 18.51 7.32
CA ASN A 167 -5.53 17.13 6.83
C ASN A 167 -5.13 16.22 8.01
N MET A 168 -5.91 16.26 9.07
CA MET A 168 -5.73 15.42 10.25
C MET A 168 -5.89 13.94 9.86
N ALA A 169 -4.97 13.10 10.31
CA ALA A 169 -4.95 11.66 10.05
C ALA A 169 -4.95 10.88 11.38
N PRO A 170 -6.13 10.63 11.96
CA PRO A 170 -6.28 9.87 13.19
C PRO A 170 -6.04 8.38 13.00
N PHE A 171 -5.66 7.72 14.10
CA PHE A 171 -5.69 6.27 14.23
C PHE A 171 -5.92 5.89 15.70
N ARG A 172 -6.50 4.71 15.92
CA ARG A 172 -6.50 4.08 17.23
C ARG A 172 -5.12 3.48 17.47
N ASP A 173 -4.56 3.75 18.63
CA ASP A 173 -3.25 3.26 18.99
C ASP A 173 -3.35 1.86 19.60
N ASP A 174 -3.00 0.86 18.83
CA ASP A 174 -2.95 -0.55 19.25
C ASP A 174 -1.59 -0.93 19.86
N ASN A 175 -0.72 0.03 20.19
CA ASN A 175 0.49 -0.21 20.96
C ASN A 175 0.10 -0.68 22.38
N PRO A 176 0.56 -1.86 22.82
CA PRO A 176 0.25 -2.36 24.17
C PRO A 176 0.69 -1.42 25.30
N GLN A 177 1.61 -0.50 25.02
CA GLN A 177 2.14 0.47 25.99
C GLN A 177 1.50 1.86 25.84
N ALA A 178 0.46 2.01 24.99
CA ALA A 178 -0.23 3.28 24.80
C ALA A 178 -0.91 3.72 26.10
N LYS A 179 -0.75 5.01 26.45
CA LYS A 179 -1.44 5.59 27.61
C LYS A 179 -2.95 5.69 27.34
N PRO A 180 -3.82 5.45 28.32
CA PRO A 180 -5.27 5.55 28.13
C PRO A 180 -5.74 6.93 27.65
N ASP A 181 -5.11 8.01 28.10
CA ASP A 181 -5.40 9.38 27.67
C ASP A 181 -4.83 9.75 26.31
N GLU A 182 -4.04 8.85 25.68
CA GLU A 182 -3.47 8.93 24.34
C GLU A 182 -3.93 7.75 23.45
N ARG A 183 -5.06 7.11 23.77
CA ARG A 183 -5.59 5.96 23.04
C ARG A 183 -5.79 6.21 21.54
N TYR A 184 -6.04 7.48 21.17
CA TYR A 184 -6.07 7.90 19.78
C TYR A 184 -4.94 8.88 19.56
N LYS A 185 -4.31 8.75 18.41
CA LYS A 185 -3.25 9.62 17.96
C LYS A 185 -3.55 10.12 16.55
N ALA A 186 -3.05 11.29 16.23
CA ALA A 186 -3.17 11.84 14.88
C ALA A 186 -1.94 12.66 14.52
N ILE A 187 -1.70 12.83 13.24
CA ILE A 187 -0.80 13.86 12.74
C ILE A 187 -1.58 14.87 11.92
N VAL A 188 -1.22 16.14 12.03
CA VAL A 188 -1.79 17.24 11.27
C VAL A 188 -0.70 18.03 10.55
N ARG A 189 -1.05 18.59 9.40
CA ARG A 189 -0.16 19.45 8.63
C ARG A 189 -0.51 20.93 8.80
N ALA A 190 0.43 21.72 9.31
CA ALA A 190 0.46 23.16 9.15
C ALA A 190 1.59 23.55 8.16
N ARG A 191 2.55 24.36 8.59
CA ARG A 191 3.82 24.53 7.88
C ARG A 191 4.66 23.24 7.97
N ASP A 192 4.71 22.67 9.16
CA ASP A 192 5.38 21.44 9.56
C ASP A 192 4.32 20.38 9.93
N VAL A 193 4.73 19.19 10.37
CA VAL A 193 3.81 18.15 10.83
C VAL A 193 3.82 18.13 12.36
N TYR A 194 2.62 18.08 12.93
CA TYR A 194 2.39 18.09 14.38
C TYR A 194 1.64 16.84 14.80
N ALA A 195 1.94 16.34 15.98
CA ALA A 195 1.24 15.22 16.61
C ALA A 195 0.11 15.74 17.52
N LEU A 196 -1.00 15.03 17.48
CA LEU A 196 -2.13 15.22 18.39
C LEU A 196 -2.41 13.90 19.11
N VAL A 197 -2.98 13.99 20.30
CA VAL A 197 -3.42 12.85 21.11
C VAL A 197 -4.83 13.09 21.64
N SER A 198 -5.56 11.99 21.88
CA SER A 198 -6.93 12.03 22.39
C SER A 198 -7.26 10.74 23.17
N PRO A 199 -8.05 10.80 24.24
CA PRO A 199 -8.54 9.61 24.96
C PRO A 199 -9.67 8.90 24.19
N ASP A 200 -10.44 9.62 23.37
CA ASP A 200 -11.71 9.16 22.79
C ASP A 200 -11.83 9.35 21.28
N GLY A 201 -10.85 10.03 20.65
CA GLY A 201 -10.87 10.39 19.23
C GLY A 201 -11.74 11.59 18.89
N LEU A 202 -12.32 12.26 19.87
CA LEU A 202 -13.17 13.46 19.71
C LEU A 202 -12.52 14.68 20.35
N HIS A 203 -12.00 14.56 21.57
CA HIS A 203 -11.32 15.63 22.29
C HIS A 203 -9.81 15.55 22.08
N TRP A 204 -9.29 16.44 21.26
CA TRP A 204 -7.89 16.44 20.82
C TRP A 204 -7.05 17.52 21.49
N LYS A 205 -5.82 17.16 21.85
CA LYS A 205 -4.81 18.12 22.33
C LYS A 205 -3.49 17.93 21.58
N SER A 206 -2.67 18.98 21.54
CA SER A 206 -1.31 18.88 21.00
C SER A 206 -0.47 17.93 21.86
N ALA A 207 0.30 17.05 21.23
CA ALA A 207 1.29 16.26 21.96
C ALA A 207 2.41 17.17 22.52
N GLU A 208 3.09 16.70 23.58
CA GLU A 208 4.11 17.49 24.29
C GLU A 208 5.27 17.94 23.38
N LYS A 209 5.74 17.03 22.52
CA LYS A 209 6.84 17.33 21.60
C LYS A 209 6.32 17.62 20.20
N ASN A 210 6.40 18.87 19.77
CA ASN A 210 5.98 19.33 18.44
C ASN A 210 6.86 20.47 17.92
N PRO A 211 7.07 20.61 16.59
CA PRO A 211 6.63 19.71 15.53
C PRO A 211 7.42 18.40 15.51
N ILE A 212 6.81 17.31 14.98
CA ILE A 212 7.46 16.00 14.85
C ILE A 212 8.25 15.85 13.54
N PHE A 213 7.89 16.59 12.50
CA PHE A 213 8.65 16.67 11.24
C PHE A 213 8.76 18.12 10.75
N THR A 214 9.96 18.52 10.37
CA THR A 214 10.29 19.86 9.84
C THR A 214 10.92 19.83 8.44
N ASP A 215 11.32 18.67 7.94
CA ASP A 215 11.92 18.48 6.61
C ASP A 215 10.87 18.49 5.51
N ARG A 216 10.40 19.69 5.17
CA ARG A 216 9.35 19.94 4.16
C ARG A 216 9.76 19.47 2.75
N PRO A 217 8.77 19.30 1.83
CA PRO A 217 7.36 19.72 1.89
C PRO A 217 6.41 18.66 2.45
N PHE A 218 5.32 19.11 3.11
CA PHE A 218 4.28 18.24 3.67
C PHE A 218 2.87 18.55 3.13
N ASP A 219 2.75 19.26 2.00
CA ASP A 219 1.46 19.66 1.43
C ASP A 219 0.70 18.47 0.83
N SER A 220 0.13 17.65 1.71
CA SER A 220 -0.67 16.46 1.36
C SER A 220 -1.37 15.88 2.58
N HIS A 221 -1.96 14.69 2.44
CA HIS A 221 -2.38 13.82 3.51
C HIS A 221 -1.18 13.02 4.01
N ASN A 222 -0.58 13.46 5.11
CA ASN A 222 0.45 12.70 5.81
C ASN A 222 -0.26 11.79 6.80
N ILE A 223 0.18 10.57 6.93
CA ILE A 223 -0.44 9.57 7.80
C ILE A 223 0.58 8.94 8.74
N ALA A 224 0.09 8.47 9.88
CA ALA A 224 0.85 7.62 10.79
C ALA A 224 -0.07 6.54 11.36
N PHE A 225 0.52 5.47 11.88
CA PHE A 225 -0.18 4.39 12.58
C PHE A 225 0.82 3.55 13.38
N TRP A 226 0.31 2.78 14.35
CA TRP A 226 1.07 1.71 14.98
C TRP A 226 1.13 0.51 14.05
N ASP A 227 2.32 -0.01 13.81
CA ASP A 227 2.52 -1.23 13.04
C ASP A 227 2.84 -2.40 13.98
N PRO A 228 1.93 -3.35 14.17
CA PRO A 228 2.15 -4.46 15.08
C PRO A 228 3.20 -5.47 14.59
N GLN A 229 3.48 -5.53 13.29
CA GLN A 229 4.52 -6.38 12.73
C GLN A 229 5.91 -5.82 13.05
N GLU A 230 6.07 -4.50 12.88
CA GLU A 230 7.33 -3.81 13.17
C GLU A 230 7.46 -3.41 14.65
N LYS A 231 6.37 -3.49 15.43
CA LYS A 231 6.28 -3.04 16.83
C LYS A 231 6.77 -1.61 17.02
N GLN A 232 6.32 -0.72 16.14
CA GLN A 232 6.64 0.71 16.16
C GLN A 232 5.60 1.53 15.40
N TYR A 233 5.61 2.84 15.63
CA TYR A 233 4.84 3.76 14.82
C TYR A 233 5.54 3.96 13.48
N VAL A 234 4.74 4.01 12.42
CA VAL A 234 5.19 4.27 11.05
C VAL A 234 4.47 5.48 10.52
N ALA A 235 5.21 6.38 9.88
CA ALA A 235 4.64 7.54 9.19
C ALA A 235 4.98 7.50 7.71
N TYR A 236 4.00 7.84 6.87
CA TYR A 236 4.17 8.09 5.44
C TYR A 236 3.80 9.54 5.14
N THR A 237 4.77 10.30 4.66
CA THR A 237 4.61 11.74 4.42
C THR A 237 4.90 12.12 2.97
N ARG A 238 4.40 13.29 2.58
CA ARG A 238 4.80 13.93 1.34
C ARG A 238 6.31 14.18 1.31
N GLY A 239 6.91 13.88 0.16
CA GLY A 239 8.24 14.29 -0.21
C GLY A 239 8.31 14.84 -1.63
N VAL A 240 9.51 15.15 -2.06
CA VAL A 240 9.84 15.46 -3.45
C VAL A 240 11.11 14.71 -3.84
N ARG A 241 11.06 13.98 -4.93
CA ARG A 241 12.21 13.27 -5.52
C ARG A 241 12.70 14.05 -6.74
N ARG A 242 14.01 14.23 -6.84
CA ARG A 242 14.66 14.84 -8.00
C ARG A 242 15.85 13.97 -8.42
N ASP A 243 15.90 13.56 -9.69
CA ASP A 243 16.99 12.74 -10.26
C ASP A 243 17.43 11.58 -9.33
N GLY A 244 16.45 10.86 -8.78
CA GLY A 244 16.68 9.80 -7.81
C GLY A 244 17.04 10.27 -6.40
N LYS A 245 17.30 11.56 -6.19
CA LYS A 245 17.63 12.16 -4.89
C LYS A 245 16.41 12.80 -4.24
N LEU A 246 16.42 12.85 -2.92
CA LEU A 246 15.40 13.55 -2.15
C LEU A 246 15.57 15.06 -2.31
N GLY A 247 14.59 15.75 -2.85
CA GLY A 247 14.58 17.21 -2.87
C GLY A 247 14.18 17.77 -1.51
N ARG A 248 14.91 18.76 -1.00
CA ARG A 248 14.60 19.46 0.26
C ARG A 248 13.91 20.80 0.01
N GLY A 249 12.87 21.09 0.79
CA GLY A 249 12.17 22.36 0.81
C GLY A 249 11.19 22.59 -0.36
N MET A 250 10.36 23.64 -0.22
CA MET A 250 9.32 23.99 -1.22
C MET A 250 9.90 24.40 -2.57
N GLN A 251 11.05 25.02 -2.60
CA GLN A 251 11.70 25.50 -3.84
C GLN A 251 12.16 24.35 -4.75
N SER A 252 12.47 23.17 -4.18
CA SER A 252 12.84 21.99 -4.95
C SER A 252 11.69 21.46 -5.82
N ARG A 253 10.44 21.71 -5.43
CA ARG A 253 9.23 21.30 -6.12
C ARG A 253 9.12 21.91 -7.52
N PHE A 254 9.61 23.12 -7.70
CA PHE A 254 9.48 23.89 -8.93
C PHE A 254 10.65 23.75 -9.93
N LYS A 255 11.67 22.96 -9.59
CA LYS A 255 12.86 22.75 -10.42
C LYS A 255 13.02 21.30 -10.89
N GLY A 256 11.95 20.71 -11.47
CA GLY A 256 11.97 19.35 -12.04
C GLY A 256 11.88 18.21 -11.01
N GLY A 257 11.53 18.50 -9.75
CA GLY A 257 11.21 17.48 -8.77
C GLY A 257 9.81 16.91 -8.94
N VAL A 258 9.60 15.62 -8.68
CA VAL A 258 8.31 14.95 -8.65
C VAL A 258 7.83 14.75 -7.22
N ARG A 259 6.52 14.82 -7.01
CA ARG A 259 5.89 14.51 -5.72
C ARG A 259 6.13 13.05 -5.38
N TRP A 260 6.55 12.78 -4.15
CA TRP A 260 6.90 11.44 -3.71
C TRP A 260 6.45 11.16 -2.29
N VAL A 261 6.51 9.90 -1.88
CA VAL A 261 6.20 9.46 -0.52
C VAL A 261 7.50 9.16 0.22
N ARG A 262 7.56 9.55 1.50
CA ARG A 262 8.67 9.26 2.42
C ARG A 262 8.15 8.53 3.64
N ARG A 263 8.98 7.68 4.23
CA ARG A 263 8.70 6.91 5.43
C ARG A 263 9.62 7.33 6.58
N ALA A 264 9.10 7.31 7.79
CA ALA A 264 9.85 7.36 9.04
C ALA A 264 9.21 6.44 10.08
N THR A 265 9.96 6.07 11.11
CA THR A 265 9.49 5.23 12.21
C THR A 265 9.78 5.85 13.57
N SER A 266 9.03 5.43 14.61
CA SER A 266 9.19 5.90 15.97
C SER A 266 8.80 4.81 16.97
N LYS A 267 9.49 4.74 18.10
CA LYS A 267 9.11 3.85 19.21
C LYS A 267 8.09 4.47 20.16
N ASP A 268 8.02 5.82 20.20
CA ASP A 268 7.26 6.57 21.20
C ASP A 268 6.29 7.61 20.62
N PHE A 269 6.15 7.66 19.28
CA PHE A 269 5.34 8.66 18.55
C PHE A 269 5.85 10.10 18.69
N ARG A 270 6.97 10.34 19.33
CA ARG A 270 7.58 11.65 19.61
C ARG A 270 8.91 11.84 18.91
N ASN A 271 9.75 10.81 18.97
CA ASN A 271 11.07 10.78 18.35
C ASN A 271 11.03 9.90 17.10
N TRP A 272 11.27 10.52 15.96
CA TRP A 272 11.17 9.88 14.65
C TRP A 272 12.54 9.76 13.98
N THR A 273 12.72 8.69 13.23
CA THR A 273 13.87 8.55 12.33
C THR A 273 13.84 9.59 11.22
N THR A 274 14.93 9.73 10.50
CA THR A 274 14.97 10.54 9.27
C THR A 274 13.95 10.04 8.25
N LEU A 275 13.29 10.98 7.57
CA LEU A 275 12.34 10.67 6.50
C LEU A 275 13.07 10.15 5.26
N GLU A 276 12.87 8.88 4.92
CA GLU A 276 13.46 8.23 3.74
C GLU A 276 12.43 8.05 2.62
N PRO A 277 12.81 8.23 1.34
CA PRO A 277 11.92 7.98 0.22
C PRO A 277 11.61 6.49 0.10
N ILE A 278 10.36 6.15 -0.21
CA ILE A 278 10.01 4.80 -0.65
C ILE A 278 10.68 4.52 -2.01
N ARG A 279 10.84 3.23 -2.30
CA ARG A 279 11.48 2.73 -3.54
C ARG A 279 10.48 1.90 -4.31
N THR A 280 10.43 2.09 -5.63
CA THR A 280 9.53 1.35 -6.54
C THR A 280 10.31 0.59 -7.62
N GLY A 281 11.56 0.23 -7.34
CA GLY A 281 12.42 -0.45 -8.31
C GLY A 281 12.55 0.34 -9.62
N ASP A 282 12.43 -0.36 -10.73
CA ASP A 282 12.54 0.18 -12.08
C ASP A 282 11.22 0.74 -12.63
N ALA A 283 10.19 0.88 -11.78
CA ALA A 283 8.91 1.46 -12.21
C ALA A 283 9.09 2.88 -12.76
N PRO A 284 8.29 3.29 -13.75
CA PRO A 284 8.36 4.62 -14.34
C PRO A 284 8.24 5.73 -13.30
N ARG A 285 8.87 6.87 -13.59
CA ARG A 285 8.79 8.06 -12.73
C ARG A 285 7.38 8.63 -12.78
N GLU A 286 6.68 8.58 -11.66
CA GLU A 286 5.31 9.09 -11.49
C GLU A 286 5.27 10.16 -10.39
N GLU A 287 4.19 10.96 -10.34
CA GLU A 287 3.94 11.88 -9.22
C GLU A 287 2.88 11.30 -8.28
N PHE A 288 3.24 11.02 -7.03
CA PHE A 288 2.33 10.55 -5.99
C PHE A 288 1.92 11.72 -5.09
N TYR A 289 0.66 12.16 -5.22
CA TYR A 289 0.15 13.33 -4.49
C TYR A 289 -0.25 13.00 -3.06
N THR A 290 -0.98 11.92 -2.84
CA THR A 290 -1.31 11.35 -1.52
C THR A 290 -0.73 9.94 -1.45
N ASN A 291 -0.91 9.22 -0.34
CA ASN A 291 -0.43 7.85 -0.24
C ASN A 291 -1.47 6.83 0.26
N ALA A 292 -2.37 7.20 1.18
CA ALA A 292 -3.39 6.34 1.78
C ALA A 292 -2.87 4.94 2.18
N THR A 293 -1.64 4.87 2.71
CA THR A 293 -0.98 3.61 3.07
C THR A 293 -1.66 2.98 4.27
N ILE A 294 -1.84 1.66 4.23
CA ILE A 294 -2.47 0.88 5.30
C ILE A 294 -1.84 -0.51 5.41
N ARG A 295 -1.66 -1.00 6.64
CA ARG A 295 -1.39 -2.42 6.90
C ARG A 295 -2.69 -3.18 6.65
N TYR A 296 -2.69 -4.16 5.75
CA TYR A 296 -3.90 -4.89 5.39
C TYR A 296 -4.24 -5.92 6.46
N GLN A 297 -5.34 -5.70 7.18
CA GLN A 297 -5.67 -6.48 8.38
C GLN A 297 -5.87 -7.97 8.12
N ARG A 298 -6.43 -8.36 6.95
CA ARG A 298 -6.67 -9.76 6.60
C ARG A 298 -5.39 -10.51 6.21
N ALA A 299 -4.37 -9.77 5.75
CA ALA A 299 -3.03 -10.30 5.43
C ALA A 299 -1.96 -9.32 5.93
N PRO A 300 -1.63 -9.34 7.23
CA PRO A 300 -0.80 -8.31 7.86
C PRO A 300 0.67 -8.33 7.42
N ASP A 301 1.10 -9.29 6.62
CA ASP A 301 2.41 -9.26 5.97
C ASP A 301 2.50 -8.16 4.89
N TYR A 302 1.35 -7.58 4.49
CA TYR A 302 1.29 -6.62 3.39
C TYR A 302 0.88 -5.22 3.85
N LEU A 303 1.63 -4.24 3.40
CA LEU A 303 1.23 -2.84 3.32
C LEU A 303 0.68 -2.59 1.92
N LEU A 304 -0.49 -2.00 1.84
CA LEU A 304 -1.10 -1.54 0.60
C LEU A 304 -1.06 -0.01 0.56
N MET A 305 -0.73 0.55 -0.58
CA MET A 305 -0.66 1.99 -0.78
C MET A 305 -1.46 2.39 -2.02
N PHE A 306 -2.30 3.41 -1.87
CA PHE A 306 -3.19 3.91 -2.92
C PHE A 306 -2.92 5.40 -3.19
N PRO A 307 -1.78 5.75 -3.78
CA PRO A 307 -1.47 7.15 -4.02
C PRO A 307 -2.37 7.74 -5.10
N SER A 308 -2.79 8.99 -4.89
CA SER A 308 -3.35 9.78 -5.96
C SER A 308 -2.21 10.13 -6.93
N ARG A 309 -2.18 9.46 -8.08
CA ARG A 309 -1.20 9.70 -9.14
C ARG A 309 -1.60 10.93 -9.93
N PHE A 310 -0.68 11.86 -10.11
CA PHE A 310 -0.94 13.15 -10.73
C PHE A 310 -0.27 13.26 -12.09
N ALA A 311 -1.06 13.20 -13.15
CA ALA A 311 -0.61 13.38 -14.53
C ALA A 311 -0.53 14.89 -14.86
N THR A 312 0.59 15.53 -14.52
CA THR A 312 0.80 16.98 -14.54
C THR A 312 0.76 17.63 -15.93
N ALA A 313 0.99 16.84 -16.99
CA ALA A 313 1.01 17.34 -18.37
C ALA A 313 -0.38 17.42 -19.04
N ARG A 314 -1.45 16.96 -18.37
CA ARG A 314 -2.80 17.04 -18.91
C ARG A 314 -3.31 18.47 -18.89
N GLU A 315 -3.76 18.96 -20.05
CA GLU A 315 -4.39 20.29 -20.14
C GLU A 315 -5.76 20.28 -19.44
N PRO A 316 -6.15 21.39 -18.80
CA PRO A 316 -7.50 21.55 -18.27
C PRO A 316 -8.52 21.55 -19.42
N LYS A 317 -9.75 21.18 -19.12
CA LYS A 317 -10.84 21.31 -20.09
C LYS A 317 -11.10 22.77 -20.45
N PRO A 318 -11.49 23.05 -21.70
CA PRO A 318 -11.90 24.39 -22.08
C PRO A 318 -13.01 24.94 -21.16
N GLY A 319 -12.86 26.17 -20.72
CA GLY A 319 -13.82 26.83 -19.81
C GLY A 319 -13.67 26.49 -18.33
N TRP A 320 -12.65 25.71 -17.92
CA TRP A 320 -12.36 25.39 -16.52
C TRP A 320 -11.21 26.26 -15.99
N GLU A 321 -11.45 26.93 -14.85
CA GLU A 321 -10.46 27.75 -14.15
C GLU A 321 -9.49 26.92 -13.29
N PHE A 322 -9.14 25.71 -13.71
CA PHE A 322 -8.23 24.84 -12.99
C PHE A 322 -6.86 24.79 -13.66
N GLY A 323 -5.83 24.53 -12.87
CA GLY A 323 -4.48 24.30 -13.38
C GLY A 323 -4.37 23.00 -14.16
N LYS A 324 -3.23 22.83 -14.85
CA LYS A 324 -2.91 21.60 -15.57
C LYS A 324 -2.88 20.37 -14.64
N GLY A 325 -3.25 19.26 -15.21
CA GLY A 325 -3.14 17.94 -14.60
C GLY A 325 -4.48 17.28 -14.29
N VAL A 326 -4.45 15.96 -14.19
CA VAL A 326 -5.59 15.11 -13.80
C VAL A 326 -5.06 14.03 -12.86
N ASN A 327 -5.87 13.58 -11.92
CA ASN A 327 -5.52 12.50 -11.02
C ASN A 327 -6.27 11.21 -11.34
N ASP A 328 -5.60 10.10 -11.08
CA ASP A 328 -6.19 8.79 -10.86
C ASP A 328 -5.61 8.16 -9.59
N ILE A 329 -6.05 6.97 -9.22
CA ILE A 329 -5.50 6.26 -8.06
C ILE A 329 -4.63 5.11 -8.56
N ALA A 330 -3.39 5.06 -8.11
CA ALA A 330 -2.48 3.95 -8.36
C ALA A 330 -2.58 2.90 -7.23
N PHE A 331 -2.03 1.71 -7.47
CA PHE A 331 -1.92 0.62 -6.51
C PHE A 331 -0.47 0.20 -6.35
N LEU A 332 -0.02 0.09 -5.11
CA LEU A 332 1.29 -0.43 -4.74
C LEU A 332 1.17 -1.35 -3.53
N SER A 333 2.06 -2.33 -3.42
CA SER A 333 2.14 -3.21 -2.25
C SER A 333 3.56 -3.33 -1.75
N SER A 334 3.73 -3.63 -0.45
CA SER A 334 5.05 -3.80 0.17
C SER A 334 4.98 -4.78 1.33
N ARG A 335 6.07 -5.50 1.59
CA ARG A 335 6.24 -6.33 2.77
C ARG A 335 7.10 -5.68 3.85
N ASP A 336 8.02 -4.78 3.48
CA ASP A 336 8.96 -4.11 4.38
C ASP A 336 8.66 -2.61 4.62
N GLY A 337 7.68 -2.06 3.89
CA GLY A 337 7.26 -0.68 4.02
C GLY A 337 8.17 0.36 3.36
N ILE A 338 9.26 -0.06 2.72
CA ILE A 338 10.20 0.80 1.97
C ILE A 338 10.20 0.43 0.48
N HIS A 339 10.29 -0.85 0.15
CA HIS A 339 10.27 -1.34 -1.22
C HIS A 339 8.83 -1.69 -1.59
N PHE A 340 8.27 -0.91 -2.50
CA PHE A 340 6.90 -1.09 -2.99
C PHE A 340 6.92 -1.70 -4.40
N ASP A 341 6.23 -2.82 -4.56
CA ASP A 341 5.92 -3.39 -5.87
C ASP A 341 4.98 -2.44 -6.61
N ARG A 342 5.35 -2.08 -7.84
CA ARG A 342 4.59 -1.24 -8.76
C ARG A 342 4.48 -1.93 -10.13
N THR A 343 4.30 -3.23 -10.15
CA THR A 343 4.13 -4.02 -11.39
C THR A 343 2.91 -3.55 -12.18
N PHE A 344 1.81 -3.23 -11.49
CA PHE A 344 0.57 -2.77 -12.11
C PHE A 344 0.62 -1.27 -12.34
N LEU A 345 0.95 -0.84 -13.56
CA LEU A 345 1.09 0.58 -13.92
C LEU A 345 -0.24 1.27 -14.26
N GLU A 346 -1.31 0.49 -14.51
CA GLU A 346 -2.65 0.99 -14.74
C GLU A 346 -3.24 1.64 -13.48
N ALA A 347 -4.29 2.44 -13.66
CA ALA A 347 -5.00 3.08 -12.56
C ALA A 347 -5.88 2.07 -11.83
N PHE A 348 -5.79 2.00 -10.50
CA PHE A 348 -6.70 1.23 -9.64
C PHE A 348 -8.12 1.83 -9.63
N ILE A 349 -8.23 3.17 -9.51
CA ILE A 349 -9.48 3.91 -9.71
C ILE A 349 -9.24 4.99 -10.78
N ARG A 350 -10.05 4.98 -11.82
CA ARG A 350 -10.04 5.96 -12.90
C ARG A 350 -11.01 7.11 -12.61
N PRO A 351 -10.83 8.31 -13.21
CA PRO A 351 -11.80 9.41 -13.09
C PRO A 351 -13.23 9.03 -13.52
N GLY A 352 -13.38 8.11 -14.46
CA GLY A 352 -14.66 7.62 -14.95
C GLY A 352 -15.41 8.64 -15.82
N LEU A 353 -16.73 8.44 -15.94
CA LEU A 353 -17.59 9.27 -16.79
C LEU A 353 -17.95 10.62 -16.17
N ASP A 354 -17.77 10.78 -14.84
CA ASP A 354 -18.06 12.03 -14.15
C ASP A 354 -17.04 13.11 -14.57
N GLN A 355 -17.54 14.09 -15.30
CA GLN A 355 -16.69 15.14 -15.86
C GLN A 355 -16.02 16.00 -14.77
N GLY A 356 -16.61 16.11 -13.59
CA GLY A 356 -16.04 16.76 -12.42
C GLY A 356 -14.74 16.13 -11.92
N ASN A 357 -14.42 14.91 -12.31
CA ASN A 357 -13.17 14.23 -11.97
C ASN A 357 -12.01 14.51 -12.94
N TRP A 358 -12.24 15.22 -14.05
CA TRP A 358 -11.24 15.44 -15.11
C TRP A 358 -10.50 16.78 -15.01
N HIS A 359 -10.15 17.18 -13.78
CA HIS A 359 -9.33 18.36 -13.53
C HIS A 359 -8.26 18.10 -12.46
N GLU A 360 -7.42 19.10 -12.20
CA GLU A 360 -6.30 18.97 -11.25
C GLU A 360 -6.77 18.60 -9.83
N ARG A 361 -6.18 17.53 -9.29
CA ARG A 361 -6.40 17.11 -7.90
C ARG A 361 -7.84 16.70 -7.57
N SER A 362 -8.59 16.29 -8.57
CA SER A 362 -10.01 15.95 -8.46
C SER A 362 -10.31 14.63 -7.76
N LEU A 363 -9.30 13.75 -7.65
CA LEU A 363 -9.44 12.40 -7.09
C LEU A 363 -8.40 12.16 -6.00
N TYR A 364 -8.85 11.84 -4.77
CA TYR A 364 -7.99 11.39 -3.69
C TYR A 364 -8.53 10.12 -3.06
N MET A 365 -7.69 9.07 -2.99
CA MET A 365 -8.01 7.92 -2.16
C MET A 365 -7.95 8.33 -0.69
N GLU A 366 -8.99 8.03 0.03
CA GLU A 366 -9.13 8.24 1.46
C GLU A 366 -8.49 7.07 2.22
N ARG A 367 -8.10 7.27 3.47
CA ARG A 367 -7.42 6.22 4.22
C ARG A 367 -8.41 5.36 4.99
N GLY A 368 -8.45 4.09 4.68
CA GLY A 368 -9.27 3.08 5.36
C GLY A 368 -9.77 2.03 4.39
N ILE A 369 -9.78 0.78 4.84
CA ILE A 369 -10.42 -0.36 4.18
C ILE A 369 -11.33 -0.97 5.23
N LEU A 370 -12.65 -0.94 4.99
CA LEU A 370 -13.65 -1.46 5.91
C LEU A 370 -14.22 -2.76 5.38
N GLN A 371 -14.26 -3.81 6.18
CA GLN A 371 -15.05 -4.98 5.84
C GLN A 371 -16.51 -4.72 6.21
N THR A 372 -17.32 -4.39 5.22
CA THR A 372 -18.74 -4.03 5.37
C THR A 372 -19.69 -5.22 5.25
N SER A 373 -19.18 -6.33 4.70
CA SER A 373 -19.87 -7.63 4.75
C SER A 373 -18.85 -8.79 4.71
N PRO A 374 -19.25 -10.04 4.92
CA PRO A 374 -18.34 -11.18 4.76
C PRO A 374 -17.71 -11.28 3.36
N THR A 375 -18.37 -10.73 2.35
CA THR A 375 -17.95 -10.81 0.94
C THR A 375 -17.51 -9.48 0.34
N GLU A 376 -17.47 -8.39 1.12
CA GLU A 376 -17.22 -7.06 0.60
C GLU A 376 -16.27 -6.24 1.48
N LEU A 377 -15.29 -5.60 0.85
CA LEU A 377 -14.51 -4.50 1.42
C LEU A 377 -14.97 -3.18 0.81
N SER A 378 -15.12 -2.16 1.66
CA SER A 378 -15.40 -0.78 1.26
C SER A 378 -14.14 0.06 1.31
N LEU A 379 -13.96 0.86 0.27
CA LEU A 379 -12.91 1.85 0.07
C LEU A 379 -13.57 3.19 -0.22
N PHE A 380 -12.91 4.29 0.07
CA PHE A 380 -13.47 5.63 -0.10
C PHE A 380 -12.57 6.50 -0.94
N CYS A 381 -13.17 7.28 -1.85
CA CYS A 381 -12.43 8.19 -2.70
C CYS A 381 -13.14 9.53 -2.80
N MET A 382 -12.44 10.62 -2.48
CA MET A 382 -12.93 11.98 -2.70
C MET A 382 -12.96 12.25 -4.20
N GLN A 383 -14.04 12.88 -4.65
CA GLN A 383 -14.33 13.22 -6.03
C GLN A 383 -14.73 14.69 -6.14
N ASN A 384 -14.57 15.27 -7.34
CA ASN A 384 -15.05 16.60 -7.69
C ASN A 384 -14.49 17.71 -6.79
N TRP A 385 -13.23 17.60 -6.36
CA TRP A 385 -12.62 18.57 -5.46
C TRP A 385 -12.70 20.00 -6.01
N ARG A 386 -12.99 20.98 -5.15
CA ARG A 386 -13.24 22.40 -5.47
C ARG A 386 -14.50 22.68 -6.26
N LEU A 387 -15.30 21.68 -6.61
CA LEU A 387 -16.62 21.89 -7.19
C LEU A 387 -17.69 21.90 -6.09
N PRO A 388 -18.83 22.53 -6.31
CA PRO A 388 -19.97 22.43 -5.38
C PRO A 388 -20.46 20.97 -5.16
N THR A 389 -20.11 20.08 -6.08
CA THR A 389 -20.45 18.65 -6.06
C THR A 389 -19.37 17.80 -5.40
N VAL A 390 -18.43 18.39 -4.64
CA VAL A 390 -17.40 17.64 -3.92
C VAL A 390 -18.01 16.65 -2.95
N GLN A 391 -17.51 15.40 -3.01
CA GLN A 391 -18.10 14.29 -2.27
C GLN A 391 -17.04 13.22 -1.99
N ILE A 392 -17.30 12.38 -0.99
CA ILE A 392 -16.56 11.14 -0.75
C ILE A 392 -17.46 9.99 -1.15
N ARG A 393 -17.00 9.22 -2.12
CA ARG A 393 -17.73 8.09 -2.70
C ARG A 393 -17.18 6.78 -2.19
N ARG A 394 -18.09 5.85 -1.88
CA ARG A 394 -17.75 4.46 -1.58
C ARG A 394 -17.46 3.67 -2.86
N TYR A 395 -16.50 2.80 -2.78
CA TYR A 395 -16.15 1.78 -3.74
C TYR A 395 -16.08 0.43 -3.05
N THR A 396 -16.35 -0.64 -3.76
CA THR A 396 -16.30 -1.98 -3.18
C THR A 396 -15.42 -2.91 -3.97
N ILE A 397 -14.78 -3.83 -3.27
CA ILE A 397 -13.99 -4.90 -3.84
C ILE A 397 -14.17 -6.17 -3.00
N ARG A 398 -13.96 -7.32 -3.60
CA ARG A 398 -13.91 -8.60 -2.92
C ARG A 398 -12.84 -8.60 -1.81
N PRO A 399 -13.04 -9.21 -0.64
CA PRO A 399 -11.96 -9.45 0.32
C PRO A 399 -10.77 -10.14 -0.35
N ASP A 400 -9.56 -9.57 -0.14
CA ASP A 400 -8.29 -10.00 -0.75
C ASP A 400 -8.24 -9.83 -2.29
N GLY A 401 -9.27 -9.28 -2.89
CA GLY A 401 -9.50 -9.21 -4.34
C GLY A 401 -8.77 -8.09 -5.09
N PHE A 402 -7.68 -7.55 -4.56
CA PHE A 402 -6.90 -6.50 -5.23
C PHE A 402 -6.18 -7.03 -6.47
N VAL A 403 -5.63 -8.24 -6.38
CA VAL A 403 -4.92 -8.92 -7.46
C VAL A 403 -5.28 -10.41 -7.41
N SER A 404 -5.49 -11.00 -8.57
CA SER A 404 -5.57 -12.46 -8.75
C SER A 404 -4.43 -12.99 -9.61
N VAL A 405 -4.18 -14.28 -9.52
CA VAL A 405 -3.59 -15.06 -10.61
C VAL A 405 -4.74 -15.61 -11.43
N GLN A 406 -4.82 -15.23 -12.70
CA GLN A 406 -5.92 -15.55 -13.60
C GLN A 406 -5.48 -16.53 -14.68
N ALA A 407 -6.24 -17.59 -14.85
CA ALA A 407 -6.19 -18.48 -16.01
C ALA A 407 -7.34 -18.16 -16.97
N GLY A 408 -7.06 -18.17 -18.26
CA GLY A 408 -8.12 -18.12 -19.29
C GLY A 408 -8.78 -19.48 -19.53
N TYR A 409 -9.70 -19.52 -20.49
CA TYR A 409 -10.47 -20.73 -20.86
C TYR A 409 -9.59 -21.94 -21.21
N ARG A 410 -8.42 -21.72 -21.81
CA ARG A 410 -7.49 -22.82 -22.18
C ARG A 410 -6.77 -23.45 -21.00
N GLY A 411 -6.94 -22.87 -19.82
CA GLY A 411 -6.28 -23.28 -18.61
C GLY A 411 -4.86 -22.72 -18.49
N GLY A 412 -4.21 -23.08 -17.39
CA GLY A 412 -2.85 -22.72 -17.06
C GLY A 412 -2.50 -23.13 -15.64
N GLU A 413 -1.25 -22.91 -15.25
CA GLU A 413 -0.78 -23.32 -13.93
C GLU A 413 0.11 -22.29 -13.24
N LEU A 414 0.04 -22.31 -11.91
CA LEU A 414 0.92 -21.57 -11.01
C LEU A 414 1.64 -22.55 -10.09
N LEU A 415 2.96 -22.43 -10.00
CA LEU A 415 3.79 -23.13 -9.01
C LEU A 415 4.37 -22.11 -8.03
N THR A 416 4.20 -22.38 -6.73
CA THR A 416 4.82 -21.55 -5.70
C THR A 416 6.28 -21.92 -5.49
N LYS A 417 7.05 -20.94 -4.97
CA LYS A 417 8.34 -21.24 -4.33
C LYS A 417 8.14 -22.20 -3.14
N PRO A 418 9.20 -22.83 -2.63
CA PRO A 418 9.10 -23.62 -1.42
C PRO A 418 8.55 -22.81 -0.24
N LEU A 419 7.51 -23.31 0.40
CA LEU A 419 6.80 -22.68 1.53
C LEU A 419 6.94 -23.56 2.77
N ARG A 420 6.96 -22.93 3.96
CA ARG A 420 6.80 -23.61 5.24
C ARG A 420 5.59 -23.04 5.94
N PHE A 421 4.62 -23.89 6.25
CA PHE A 421 3.35 -23.48 6.85
C PHE A 421 3.11 -24.14 8.22
N SER A 422 2.12 -23.64 8.93
CA SER A 422 1.48 -24.25 10.10
C SER A 422 -0.03 -24.29 9.87
N GLY A 423 -0.70 -25.29 10.46
CA GLY A 423 -2.14 -25.47 10.27
C GLY A 423 -2.47 -26.86 9.72
N ARG A 424 -3.77 -27.15 9.64
CA ARG A 424 -4.28 -28.46 9.26
C ARG A 424 -4.95 -28.49 7.89
N ARG A 425 -5.38 -27.33 7.37
CA ARG A 425 -6.11 -27.23 6.11
C ARG A 425 -5.54 -26.12 5.25
N LEU A 426 -5.61 -26.31 3.95
CA LEU A 426 -5.36 -25.26 2.95
C LEU A 426 -6.71 -24.64 2.53
N PHE A 427 -6.82 -23.32 2.65
CA PHE A 427 -7.99 -22.55 2.25
C PHE A 427 -7.65 -21.65 1.06
N LEU A 428 -8.57 -21.55 0.11
CA LEU A 428 -8.46 -20.70 -1.08
C LEU A 428 -9.54 -19.62 -1.08
N ASN A 429 -9.14 -18.47 -1.61
CA ASN A 429 -10.01 -17.40 -2.07
C ASN A 429 -9.96 -17.41 -3.60
N TYR A 430 -11.04 -17.83 -4.25
CA TYR A 430 -11.08 -18.06 -5.70
C TYR A 430 -12.45 -17.78 -6.29
N SER A 431 -12.49 -17.60 -7.62
CA SER A 431 -13.70 -17.54 -8.42
C SER A 431 -13.46 -18.28 -9.73
N THR A 432 -14.45 -19.05 -10.20
CA THR A 432 -14.44 -19.69 -11.51
C THR A 432 -15.68 -19.29 -12.30
N SER A 433 -15.65 -19.49 -13.61
CA SER A 433 -16.88 -19.56 -14.39
C SER A 433 -17.65 -20.88 -14.11
N ALA A 434 -18.80 -21.07 -14.74
CA ALA A 434 -19.60 -22.30 -14.60
C ALA A 434 -18.87 -23.55 -15.11
N ILE A 435 -17.95 -23.40 -16.04
CA ILE A 435 -17.13 -24.47 -16.62
C ILE A 435 -15.65 -24.37 -16.21
N GLY A 436 -15.31 -23.34 -15.45
CA GLY A 436 -13.96 -23.14 -14.93
C GLY A 436 -13.69 -24.00 -13.70
N SER A 437 -12.44 -24.28 -13.43
CA SER A 437 -12.06 -25.17 -12.36
C SER A 437 -10.68 -24.91 -11.80
N PHE A 438 -10.43 -25.51 -10.62
CA PHE A 438 -9.15 -25.64 -9.96
C PHE A 438 -8.86 -27.10 -9.60
N GLN A 439 -7.59 -27.49 -9.69
CA GLN A 439 -7.03 -28.61 -8.96
C GLN A 439 -5.73 -28.18 -8.26
N VAL A 440 -5.47 -28.77 -7.10
CA VAL A 440 -4.34 -28.40 -6.26
C VAL A 440 -3.48 -29.62 -5.96
N GLU A 441 -2.20 -29.49 -6.20
CA GLU A 441 -1.17 -30.47 -5.87
C GLU A 441 -0.19 -29.90 -4.85
N ILE A 442 0.19 -30.70 -3.86
CA ILE A 442 1.28 -30.36 -2.96
C ILE A 442 2.49 -31.23 -3.33
N GLN A 443 3.60 -30.56 -3.58
CA GLN A 443 4.87 -31.17 -3.94
C GLN A 443 5.88 -31.03 -2.80
N ASP A 444 6.88 -31.91 -2.77
CA ASP A 444 8.07 -31.69 -1.97
C ASP A 444 8.92 -30.53 -2.53
N ARG A 445 10.05 -30.26 -1.87
CA ARG A 445 10.96 -29.19 -2.27
C ARG A 445 11.48 -29.34 -3.69
N ASP A 446 11.67 -30.60 -4.15
CA ASP A 446 12.27 -30.94 -5.44
C ASP A 446 11.23 -31.00 -6.57
N GLY A 447 9.96 -30.73 -6.25
CA GLY A 447 8.86 -30.69 -7.21
C GLY A 447 8.18 -32.04 -7.45
N LYS A 448 8.42 -33.05 -6.60
CA LYS A 448 7.76 -34.35 -6.68
C LYS A 448 6.42 -34.31 -5.94
N PRO A 449 5.30 -34.73 -6.57
CA PRO A 449 4.02 -34.81 -5.90
C PRO A 449 4.07 -35.68 -4.64
N LEU A 450 3.48 -35.19 -3.56
CA LEU A 450 3.36 -35.96 -2.31
C LEU A 450 2.18 -36.90 -2.37
N ALA A 451 2.36 -38.14 -1.87
CA ALA A 451 1.33 -39.15 -1.87
C ALA A 451 0.07 -38.69 -1.13
N GLY A 452 -1.10 -38.82 -1.78
CA GLY A 452 -2.40 -38.35 -1.29
C GLY A 452 -2.69 -36.88 -1.56
N PHE A 453 -1.74 -36.14 -2.17
CA PHE A 453 -1.86 -34.70 -2.50
C PHE A 453 -1.51 -34.40 -3.96
N ALA A 454 -1.44 -35.41 -4.83
CA ALA A 454 -1.23 -35.23 -6.26
C ALA A 454 -2.49 -34.65 -6.95
N LEU A 455 -2.34 -34.14 -8.17
CA LEU A 455 -3.50 -33.63 -8.94
C LEU A 455 -4.61 -34.69 -9.11
N ALA A 456 -4.23 -35.94 -9.34
CA ALA A 456 -5.19 -37.05 -9.49
C ALA A 456 -5.98 -37.33 -8.19
N ASP A 457 -5.43 -36.94 -7.03
CA ASP A 457 -6.10 -37.06 -5.73
C ASP A 457 -7.03 -35.88 -5.44
N CYS A 458 -6.94 -34.76 -6.18
CA CYS A 458 -7.73 -33.55 -5.95
C CYS A 458 -8.96 -33.55 -6.87
N PRO A 459 -10.18 -33.73 -6.35
CA PRO A 459 -11.39 -33.50 -7.13
C PRO A 459 -11.40 -32.06 -7.67
N GLU A 460 -12.07 -31.90 -8.80
CA GLU A 460 -12.23 -30.58 -9.42
C GLU A 460 -12.99 -29.63 -8.49
N ILE A 461 -12.41 -28.43 -8.26
CA ILE A 461 -12.93 -27.36 -7.42
C ILE A 461 -13.49 -26.27 -8.33
N TYR A 462 -14.73 -25.86 -8.12
CA TYR A 462 -15.38 -24.78 -8.86
C TYR A 462 -16.26 -23.92 -7.97
N GLY A 463 -16.67 -22.76 -8.46
CA GLY A 463 -17.53 -21.81 -7.79
C GLY A 463 -16.83 -20.53 -7.40
N ASP A 464 -17.45 -19.79 -6.48
CA ASP A 464 -16.96 -18.49 -5.98
C ASP A 464 -16.93 -18.49 -4.45
N ARG A 465 -15.74 -18.53 -3.85
CA ARG A 465 -15.53 -18.70 -2.41
C ARG A 465 -14.38 -17.85 -1.89
N ILE A 466 -14.51 -17.34 -0.67
CA ILE A 466 -13.50 -16.52 -0.03
C ILE A 466 -12.55 -17.32 0.88
N ASP A 467 -13.01 -18.42 1.46
CA ASP A 467 -12.24 -19.24 2.42
C ASP A 467 -12.70 -20.71 2.34
N ALA A 468 -12.56 -21.32 1.15
CA ALA A 468 -12.93 -22.72 0.95
C ALA A 468 -11.76 -23.65 1.24
N ALA A 469 -11.96 -24.66 2.05
CA ALA A 469 -10.95 -25.69 2.28
C ALA A 469 -10.77 -26.55 1.04
N VAL A 470 -9.53 -26.79 0.64
CA VAL A 470 -9.17 -27.75 -0.40
C VAL A 470 -9.34 -29.16 0.18
N ARG A 471 -9.90 -30.06 -0.63
CA ARG A 471 -10.05 -31.46 -0.28
C ARG A 471 -9.40 -32.35 -1.33
N TRP A 472 -8.72 -33.37 -0.87
CA TRP A 472 -8.23 -34.48 -1.68
C TRP A 472 -9.09 -35.72 -1.38
N ASN A 473 -8.95 -36.78 -2.15
CA ASN A 473 -9.71 -38.02 -1.98
C ASN A 473 -9.58 -38.60 -0.55
N ALA A 474 -8.42 -38.43 0.07
CA ALA A 474 -8.15 -38.88 1.45
C ALA A 474 -8.64 -37.88 2.53
N GLY A 475 -9.18 -36.71 2.17
CA GLY A 475 -9.65 -35.68 3.10
C GLY A 475 -9.02 -34.31 2.90
N ASP A 476 -9.09 -33.45 3.91
CA ASP A 476 -8.60 -32.07 3.86
C ASP A 476 -7.45 -31.78 4.86
N ASP A 477 -6.94 -32.82 5.53
CA ASP A 477 -5.90 -32.67 6.55
C ASP A 477 -4.48 -32.70 5.94
N VAL A 478 -3.81 -31.56 5.96
CA VAL A 478 -2.41 -31.39 5.50
C VAL A 478 -1.44 -31.28 6.68
N SER A 479 -1.86 -31.57 7.93
CA SER A 479 -1.04 -31.39 9.12
C SER A 479 0.26 -32.20 9.15
N SER A 480 0.28 -33.35 8.47
CA SER A 480 1.48 -34.18 8.32
C SER A 480 2.61 -33.48 7.53
N LEU A 481 2.27 -32.42 6.78
CA LEU A 481 3.20 -31.61 5.99
C LEU A 481 3.60 -30.30 6.70
N ALA A 482 2.95 -29.96 7.82
CA ALA A 482 3.25 -28.75 8.57
C ALA A 482 4.72 -28.73 9.03
N GLY A 483 5.38 -27.58 8.91
CA GLY A 483 6.81 -27.41 9.20
C GLY A 483 7.76 -27.93 8.12
N LYS A 484 7.30 -28.72 7.16
CA LYS A 484 8.10 -29.16 6.02
C LYS A 484 8.13 -28.10 4.91
N ALA A 485 9.18 -28.09 4.11
CA ALA A 485 9.24 -27.28 2.90
C ALA A 485 8.45 -27.97 1.80
N VAL A 486 7.37 -27.32 1.34
CA VAL A 486 6.48 -27.82 0.27
C VAL A 486 6.29 -26.76 -0.79
N ARG A 487 5.90 -27.18 -1.99
CA ARG A 487 5.42 -26.30 -3.07
C ARG A 487 3.93 -26.58 -3.29
N ILE A 488 3.19 -25.57 -3.71
CA ILE A 488 1.80 -25.74 -4.12
C ILE A 488 1.72 -25.46 -5.61
N ARG A 489 1.17 -26.41 -6.35
CA ARG A 489 0.84 -26.26 -7.76
C ARG A 489 -0.67 -26.10 -7.89
N PHE A 490 -1.11 -25.02 -8.52
CA PHE A 490 -2.50 -24.76 -8.87
C PHE A 490 -2.64 -24.94 -10.37
N VAL A 491 -3.52 -25.84 -10.78
CA VAL A 491 -3.94 -25.99 -12.18
C VAL A 491 -5.34 -25.41 -12.28
N MET A 492 -5.53 -24.48 -13.20
CA MET A 492 -6.72 -23.63 -13.26
C MET A 492 -7.23 -23.51 -14.68
N SER A 493 -8.54 -23.39 -14.86
CA SER A 493 -9.17 -23.06 -16.14
C SER A 493 -10.31 -22.08 -15.89
N ASP A 494 -10.37 -20.99 -16.67
CA ASP A 494 -11.35 -19.90 -16.58
C ASP A 494 -11.66 -19.49 -15.13
N ALA A 495 -10.60 -19.10 -14.43
CA ALA A 495 -10.59 -18.94 -12.98
C ALA A 495 -9.61 -17.86 -12.50
N ASP A 496 -9.92 -17.32 -11.32
CA ASP A 496 -9.13 -16.34 -10.57
C ASP A 496 -8.78 -16.88 -9.18
N LEU A 497 -7.49 -16.92 -8.82
CA LEU A 497 -6.98 -17.20 -7.49
C LEU A 497 -6.53 -15.90 -6.82
N PHE A 498 -7.23 -15.45 -5.78
CA PHE A 498 -6.95 -14.20 -5.09
C PHE A 498 -5.99 -14.36 -3.91
N ALA A 499 -6.18 -15.43 -3.14
CA ALA A 499 -5.37 -15.67 -1.95
C ALA A 499 -5.43 -17.14 -1.53
N PHE A 500 -4.45 -17.54 -0.73
CA PHE A 500 -4.53 -18.79 0.03
C PHE A 500 -4.03 -18.59 1.47
N ARG A 501 -4.39 -19.49 2.36
CA ARG A 501 -3.85 -19.60 3.72
C ARG A 501 -3.93 -21.02 4.24
N PHE A 502 -3.07 -21.32 5.21
CA PHE A 502 -3.26 -22.50 6.04
C PHE A 502 -3.98 -22.13 7.34
N GLY A 503 -4.72 -23.06 7.93
CA GLY A 503 -5.47 -22.82 9.16
C GLY A 503 -5.89 -24.10 9.86
N GLN A 504 -6.67 -23.95 10.93
CA GLN A 504 -7.26 -25.08 11.66
C GLN A 504 -8.48 -25.63 10.94
#